data_e78b98cd80b7a7ccfcb6f9ca9c429e83
#
_entry.id   e78b98cd80b7a7ccfcb6f9ca9c429e83
#
_cell.length_a   1.000
_cell.length_b   1.000
_cell.length_c   1.000
_cell.angle_alpha   90.00
_cell.angle_beta   90.00
_cell.angle_gamma   90.00
#
_symmetry.space_group_name_H-M   'P 1'
#
loop_
_entity.id
_entity.type
_entity.pdbx_description
1 polymer ?
#
loop_
_entity_poly.entity_id
_entity_poly.type
_entity_poly.pdbx_seq_one_letter_code
_entity_poly.pdbx_strand_id
1 'polypeptide(L)'
;MKRFPRLVLAAMLTGLAWQGARSAEAPRVDDLLDALVSSYPEALARHDGAHVYWHDGTVMDISDGRDGKPFDDLLANASILDQFRLRYPRGRLAEPPAVNVDPGRYRNEAFFRKMYGDCRKGDIERNMAPVRWLPRTWGKPVQVTRVNGVAEKLKRVSDEIDVLPAAIKAAAYPIAGVFSCRAVKDTGRPSMHAYAAAIDLNLKTSDYWLWQKTAKGDGIPYRNRMPQEIVDIFEKHGFIWGGKWYHYDTMHFEYRPELLKVSGAAEASAGARTGP
;
A
#
# COMPACT_ATOMS: atom_id res chain seq x y z
N MET A 1 49.17 67.76 -6.60
CA MET A 1 47.81 67.42 -6.23
C MET A 1 47.26 66.56 -7.35
N LYS A 2 47.23 65.19 -7.16
CA LYS A 2 46.74 64.26 -8.16
C LYS A 2 45.37 63.72 -7.66
N ARG A 3 44.31 63.99 -8.43
CA ARG A 3 42.95 63.51 -8.17
C ARG A 3 42.77 62.08 -8.73
N PHE A 4 42.38 61.07 -7.90
CA PHE A 4 42.01 59.77 -8.34
C PHE A 4 40.48 59.72 -8.58
N PRO A 5 40.01 59.08 -9.64
CA PRO A 5 38.56 58.88 -9.85
C PRO A 5 38.03 57.76 -8.97
N ARG A 6 36.86 57.98 -8.36
CA ARG A 6 36.11 56.99 -7.61
C ARG A 6 35.37 56.08 -8.60
N LEU A 7 35.71 54.77 -8.58
CA LEU A 7 34.97 53.74 -9.27
C LEU A 7 33.71 53.42 -8.43
N VAL A 8 32.53 53.61 -8.99
CA VAL A 8 31.26 53.17 -8.42
C VAL A 8 31.00 51.75 -8.91
N LEU A 9 31.09 50.77 -8.00
CA LEU A 9 30.78 49.38 -8.28
C LEU A 9 29.25 49.17 -8.10
N ALA A 10 28.53 49.03 -9.21
CA ALA A 10 27.10 48.67 -9.17
C ALA A 10 26.97 47.19 -8.89
N ALA A 11 26.51 46.84 -7.71
CA ALA A 11 26.15 45.45 -7.34
C ALA A 11 24.80 45.09 -8.00
N MET A 12 24.82 44.26 -9.04
CA MET A 12 23.60 43.61 -9.54
C MET A 12 23.17 42.52 -8.56
N LEU A 13 22.10 42.78 -7.80
CA LEU A 13 21.38 41.81 -7.02
C LEU A 13 20.52 40.97 -8.00
N THR A 14 21.02 39.80 -8.39
CA THR A 14 20.20 38.78 -9.04
C THR A 14 19.29 38.14 -8.00
N GLY A 15 18.05 38.58 -7.97
CA GLY A 15 17.03 37.96 -7.16
C GLY A 15 16.73 36.52 -7.66
N LEU A 16 17.25 35.52 -6.96
CA LEU A 16 16.76 34.16 -7.12
C LEU A 16 15.30 34.11 -6.61
N ALA A 17 14.36 34.08 -7.54
CA ALA A 17 12.95 33.77 -7.22
C ALA A 17 12.91 32.33 -6.70
N TRP A 18 12.69 32.17 -5.41
CA TRP A 18 12.39 30.91 -4.78
C TRP A 18 11.02 30.43 -5.29
N GLN A 19 11.01 29.56 -6.29
CA GLN A 19 9.79 28.88 -6.71
C GLN A 19 9.44 27.89 -5.60
N GLY A 20 8.56 28.30 -4.70
CA GLY A 20 8.00 27.44 -3.67
C GLY A 20 7.37 26.21 -4.34
N ALA A 21 7.84 25.01 -3.99
CA ALA A 21 7.23 23.76 -4.39
C ALA A 21 5.75 23.81 -3.93
N ARG A 22 4.83 23.96 -4.90
CA ARG A 22 3.39 23.85 -4.61
C ARG A 22 3.15 22.42 -4.15
N SER A 23 2.71 22.26 -2.92
CA SER A 23 2.20 20.97 -2.41
C SER A 23 1.14 20.45 -3.38
N ALA A 24 1.26 19.19 -3.80
CA ALA A 24 0.23 18.56 -4.60
C ALA A 24 -1.10 18.65 -3.82
N GLU A 25 -2.13 19.16 -4.48
CA GLU A 25 -3.47 19.26 -3.91
C GLU A 25 -3.94 17.87 -3.47
N ALA A 26 -4.58 17.80 -2.30
CA ALA A 26 -5.14 16.54 -1.83
C ALA A 26 -6.17 16.02 -2.84
N PRO A 27 -6.21 14.71 -3.15
CA PRO A 27 -7.19 14.16 -4.08
C PRO A 27 -8.61 14.42 -3.56
N ARG A 28 -9.52 14.75 -4.48
CA ARG A 28 -10.95 14.92 -4.13
C ARG A 28 -11.56 13.56 -3.78
N VAL A 29 -12.63 13.57 -2.99
CA VAL A 29 -13.33 12.33 -2.60
C VAL A 29 -13.76 11.53 -3.82
N ASP A 30 -14.27 12.17 -4.87
CA ASP A 30 -14.66 11.48 -6.10
C ASP A 30 -13.49 10.76 -6.76
N ASP A 31 -12.29 11.36 -6.81
CA ASP A 31 -11.10 10.73 -7.37
C ASP A 31 -10.70 9.46 -6.58
N LEU A 32 -10.89 9.47 -5.26
CA LEU A 32 -10.65 8.31 -4.39
C LEU A 32 -11.68 7.19 -4.66
N LEU A 33 -12.93 7.55 -4.82
CA LEU A 33 -14.02 6.60 -5.07
C LEU A 33 -13.99 6.03 -6.49
N ASP A 34 -13.61 6.84 -7.49
CA ASP A 34 -13.33 6.36 -8.85
C ASP A 34 -12.19 5.34 -8.85
N ALA A 35 -11.11 5.61 -8.10
CA ALA A 35 -10.03 4.66 -7.93
C ALA A 35 -10.50 3.36 -7.27
N LEU A 36 -11.36 3.45 -6.24
CA LEU A 36 -11.95 2.30 -5.56
C LEU A 36 -12.80 1.46 -6.50
N VAL A 37 -13.82 2.06 -7.13
CA VAL A 37 -14.77 1.36 -8.02
C VAL A 37 -14.02 0.72 -9.19
N SER A 38 -13.14 1.48 -9.86
CA SER A 38 -12.37 0.94 -10.99
C SER A 38 -11.34 -0.12 -10.59
N SER A 39 -11.02 -0.27 -9.31
CA SER A 39 -10.11 -1.31 -8.80
C SER A 39 -10.80 -2.65 -8.56
N TYR A 40 -12.11 -2.63 -8.35
CA TYR A 40 -12.93 -3.81 -8.03
C TYR A 40 -14.17 -3.90 -8.94
N PRO A 41 -14.00 -3.89 -10.29
CA PRO A 41 -15.10 -3.77 -11.24
C PRO A 41 -16.05 -4.96 -11.25
N GLU A 42 -15.63 -6.13 -10.72
CA GLU A 42 -16.49 -7.31 -10.60
C GLU A 42 -17.46 -7.22 -9.41
N ALA A 43 -17.11 -6.40 -8.41
CA ALA A 43 -17.88 -6.26 -7.18
C ALA A 43 -18.64 -4.94 -7.11
N LEU A 44 -17.99 -3.83 -7.48
CA LEU A 44 -18.51 -2.47 -7.36
C LEU A 44 -19.04 -1.96 -8.69
N ALA A 45 -20.27 -1.43 -8.68
CA ALA A 45 -20.93 -0.88 -9.87
C ALA A 45 -20.63 0.62 -10.07
N ARG A 46 -20.72 1.42 -9.01
CA ARG A 46 -20.57 2.88 -9.05
C ARG A 46 -20.47 3.47 -7.63
N HIS A 47 -20.30 4.78 -7.55
CA HIS A 47 -20.49 5.59 -6.35
C HIS A 47 -21.33 6.84 -6.66
N ASP A 48 -21.73 7.59 -5.63
CA ASP A 48 -22.44 8.88 -5.74
C ASP A 48 -21.81 9.99 -4.87
N GLY A 49 -20.59 9.75 -4.38
CA GLY A 49 -19.89 10.67 -3.49
C GLY A 49 -20.17 10.45 -1.99
N ALA A 50 -21.28 9.77 -1.65
CA ALA A 50 -21.64 9.42 -0.27
C ALA A 50 -21.68 7.90 -0.05
N HIS A 51 -21.94 7.13 -1.09
CA HIS A 51 -22.10 5.69 -1.03
C HIS A 51 -21.31 4.98 -2.14
N VAL A 52 -20.94 3.72 -1.89
CA VAL A 52 -20.55 2.76 -2.92
C VAL A 52 -21.67 1.74 -3.15
N TYR A 53 -21.92 1.42 -4.42
CA TYR A 53 -22.96 0.52 -4.89
C TYR A 53 -22.32 -0.75 -5.42
N TRP A 54 -22.78 -1.89 -4.94
CA TRP A 54 -22.35 -3.21 -5.39
C TRP A 54 -23.26 -3.72 -6.52
N HIS A 55 -22.75 -4.59 -7.37
CA HIS A 55 -23.55 -5.18 -8.46
C HIS A 55 -24.76 -5.99 -7.95
N ASP A 56 -24.73 -6.51 -6.73
CA ASP A 56 -25.85 -7.24 -6.12
C ASP A 56 -26.89 -6.33 -5.46
N GLY A 57 -26.79 -5.01 -5.66
CA GLY A 57 -27.71 -4.02 -5.11
C GLY A 57 -27.39 -3.55 -3.68
N THR A 58 -26.35 -4.11 -3.04
CA THR A 58 -25.92 -3.61 -1.72
C THR A 58 -25.40 -2.18 -1.85
N VAL A 59 -25.71 -1.35 -0.85
CA VAL A 59 -25.21 0.01 -0.71
C VAL A 59 -24.44 0.12 0.61
N MET A 60 -23.29 0.78 0.57
CA MET A 60 -22.47 1.04 1.77
C MET A 60 -22.11 2.52 1.83
N ASP A 61 -22.28 3.12 3.02
CA ASP A 61 -21.81 4.47 3.29
C ASP A 61 -20.27 4.51 3.21
N ILE A 62 -19.72 5.56 2.59
CA ILE A 62 -18.26 5.74 2.52
C ILE A 62 -17.69 6.30 3.81
N SER A 63 -18.47 7.03 4.59
CA SER A 63 -18.08 7.66 5.84
C SER A 63 -19.04 7.28 6.97
N ASP A 64 -18.54 7.23 8.18
CA ASP A 64 -19.35 7.08 9.39
C ASP A 64 -19.64 8.43 10.07
N GLY A 65 -19.35 9.57 9.39
CA GLY A 65 -19.55 10.91 9.89
C GLY A 65 -18.63 11.34 11.04
N ARG A 66 -17.60 10.56 11.35
CA ARG A 66 -16.66 10.83 12.45
C ARG A 66 -15.33 11.36 11.91
N ASP A 67 -15.04 12.61 12.27
CA ASP A 67 -13.75 13.24 11.97
C ASP A 67 -12.75 13.05 13.13
N GLY A 68 -11.47 13.25 12.83
CA GLY A 68 -10.41 13.32 13.84
C GLY A 68 -10.14 12.02 14.61
N LYS A 69 -10.52 10.85 14.08
CA LYS A 69 -10.26 9.55 14.70
C LYS A 69 -8.77 9.39 15.05
N PRO A 70 -8.42 9.04 16.29
CA PRO A 70 -7.04 8.72 16.66
C PRO A 70 -6.57 7.44 15.96
N PHE A 71 -5.26 7.20 15.97
CA PHE A 71 -4.62 6.08 15.27
C PHE A 71 -5.26 4.72 15.59
N ASP A 72 -5.45 4.41 16.88
CA ASP A 72 -6.03 3.13 17.29
C ASP A 72 -7.49 2.97 16.86
N ASP A 73 -8.27 4.06 16.84
CA ASP A 73 -9.64 4.03 16.35
C ASP A 73 -9.70 3.87 14.82
N LEU A 74 -8.79 4.51 14.08
CA LEU A 74 -8.64 4.26 12.65
C LEU A 74 -8.26 2.80 12.35
N LEU A 75 -7.41 2.20 13.17
CA LEU A 75 -7.10 0.77 13.04
C LEU A 75 -8.32 -0.10 13.36
N ALA A 76 -9.15 0.27 14.33
CA ALA A 76 -10.28 -0.52 14.78
C ALA A 76 -11.58 -0.27 14.00
N ASN A 77 -11.87 0.95 13.59
CA ASN A 77 -13.17 1.40 13.12
C ASN A 77 -13.08 2.30 11.87
N ALA A 78 -12.19 1.96 10.93
CA ALA A 78 -12.07 2.73 9.70
C ALA A 78 -13.37 2.65 8.88
N SER A 79 -13.84 3.80 8.38
CA SER A 79 -14.81 3.88 7.29
C SER A 79 -14.15 3.51 5.95
N ILE A 80 -14.93 3.43 4.87
CA ILE A 80 -14.37 3.21 3.52
C ILE A 80 -13.45 4.37 3.14
N LEU A 81 -13.84 5.60 3.47
CA LEU A 81 -13.04 6.80 3.17
C LEU A 81 -11.73 6.86 3.98
N ASP A 82 -11.75 6.42 5.23
CA ASP A 82 -10.54 6.38 6.08
C ASP A 82 -9.43 5.50 5.49
N GLN A 83 -9.74 4.54 4.63
CA GLN A 83 -8.74 3.70 3.97
C GLN A 83 -7.75 4.51 3.12
N PHE A 84 -8.18 5.69 2.65
CA PHE A 84 -7.40 6.62 1.84
C PHE A 84 -6.72 7.74 2.64
N ARG A 85 -6.91 7.78 3.96
CA ARG A 85 -6.39 8.86 4.82
C ARG A 85 -4.87 9.02 4.75
N LEU A 86 -4.14 7.93 4.56
CA LEU A 86 -2.71 7.93 4.33
C LEU A 86 -2.42 7.50 2.90
N ARG A 87 -1.75 8.36 2.16
CA ARG A 87 -1.32 8.05 0.80
C ARG A 87 -0.23 6.99 0.82
N TYR A 88 -0.41 5.93 0.04
CA TYR A 88 0.62 4.90 -0.12
C TYR A 88 1.75 5.42 -1.03
N PRO A 89 3.01 5.50 -0.57
CA PRO A 89 4.12 5.97 -1.41
C PRO A 89 4.56 4.84 -2.34
N ARG A 90 4.48 5.06 -3.68
CA ARG A 90 4.98 4.07 -4.65
C ARG A 90 6.50 4.11 -4.76
N GLY A 91 7.10 3.00 -5.25
CA GLY A 91 8.54 2.92 -5.49
C GLY A 91 9.36 2.92 -4.19
N ARG A 92 10.61 3.32 -4.28
CA ARG A 92 11.55 3.33 -3.14
C ARG A 92 11.20 4.43 -2.14
N LEU A 93 11.20 4.09 -0.85
CA LEU A 93 11.13 5.10 0.21
C LEU A 93 12.39 5.98 0.21
N ALA A 94 12.21 7.29 0.25
CA ALA A 94 13.30 8.24 0.46
C ALA A 94 13.76 8.26 1.93
N GLU A 95 12.79 8.17 2.85
CA GLU A 95 12.99 8.23 4.30
C GLU A 95 12.16 7.13 4.97
N PRO A 96 12.55 6.65 6.17
CA PRO A 96 11.72 5.79 6.97
C PRO A 96 10.34 6.40 7.24
N PRO A 97 9.26 5.58 7.35
CA PRO A 97 7.93 6.09 7.67
C PRO A 97 7.90 6.80 9.03
N ALA A 98 7.20 7.93 9.10
CA ALA A 98 7.01 8.65 10.35
C ALA A 98 6.09 7.87 11.32
N VAL A 99 6.13 8.22 12.61
CA VAL A 99 5.35 7.57 13.68
C VAL A 99 3.87 7.47 13.30
N ASN A 100 3.30 6.26 13.39
CA ASN A 100 1.91 5.94 13.07
C ASN A 100 1.49 6.21 11.61
N VAL A 101 2.44 6.33 10.70
CA VAL A 101 2.18 6.41 9.26
C VAL A 101 2.22 4.99 8.67
N ASP A 102 1.06 4.35 8.58
CA ASP A 102 0.86 2.97 8.12
C ASP A 102 -0.14 2.95 6.93
N PRO A 103 0.23 3.43 5.73
CA PRO A 103 -0.69 3.52 4.59
C PRO A 103 -1.22 2.14 4.18
N GLY A 104 -2.56 2.00 4.16
CA GLY A 104 -3.26 0.75 3.85
C GLY A 104 -3.65 -0.10 5.06
N ARG A 105 -3.19 0.21 6.27
CA ARG A 105 -3.59 -0.53 7.48
C ARG A 105 -4.98 -0.16 7.99
N TYR A 106 -5.52 1.01 7.65
CA TYR A 106 -6.90 1.37 7.96
C TYR A 106 -7.81 0.64 6.98
N ARG A 107 -8.64 -0.27 7.47
CA ARG A 107 -9.50 -1.13 6.65
C ARG A 107 -10.91 -1.16 7.18
N ASN A 108 -11.89 -0.91 6.31
CA ASN A 108 -13.29 -1.17 6.65
C ASN A 108 -13.57 -2.66 6.58
N GLU A 109 -13.78 -3.30 7.74
CA GLU A 109 -13.97 -4.74 7.83
C GLU A 109 -15.21 -5.22 7.09
N ALA A 110 -16.32 -4.48 7.17
CA ALA A 110 -17.57 -4.85 6.49
C ALA A 110 -17.38 -4.87 4.97
N PHE A 111 -16.65 -3.89 4.42
CA PHE A 111 -16.31 -3.83 3.00
C PHE A 111 -15.49 -5.04 2.55
N PHE A 112 -14.39 -5.37 3.26
CA PHE A 112 -13.54 -6.51 2.87
C PHE A 112 -14.23 -7.85 3.12
N ARG A 113 -15.02 -7.97 4.18
CA ARG A 113 -15.82 -9.20 4.45
C ARG A 113 -16.86 -9.43 3.37
N LYS A 114 -17.53 -8.38 2.90
CA LYS A 114 -18.44 -8.50 1.76
C LYS A 114 -17.72 -8.84 0.47
N MET A 115 -16.54 -8.24 0.23
CA MET A 115 -15.74 -8.45 -0.97
C MET A 115 -15.24 -9.89 -1.09
N TYR A 116 -14.67 -10.43 -0.03
CA TYR A 116 -13.93 -11.70 -0.06
C TYR A 116 -14.65 -12.84 0.67
N GLY A 117 -15.57 -12.54 1.58
CA GLY A 117 -16.24 -13.52 2.44
C GLY A 117 -15.72 -13.53 3.87
N ASP A 118 -16.31 -14.41 4.71
CA ASP A 118 -15.91 -14.65 6.10
C ASP A 118 -15.21 -16.00 6.22
N CYS A 119 -13.94 -16.03 6.58
CA CYS A 119 -13.18 -17.28 6.74
C CYS A 119 -13.76 -18.21 7.81
N ARG A 120 -14.43 -17.67 8.84
CA ARG A 120 -15.11 -18.47 9.88
C ARG A 120 -16.32 -19.23 9.36
N LYS A 121 -16.86 -18.84 8.19
CA LYS A 121 -17.99 -19.49 7.51
C LYS A 121 -17.56 -20.39 6.35
N GLY A 122 -16.24 -20.52 6.11
CA GLY A 122 -15.69 -21.26 4.98
C GLY A 122 -15.92 -20.59 3.62
N ASP A 123 -16.23 -19.26 3.61
CA ASP A 123 -16.48 -18.53 2.36
C ASP A 123 -15.20 -18.37 1.54
N ILE A 124 -14.05 -18.21 2.23
CA ILE A 124 -12.77 -17.99 1.59
C ILE A 124 -12.29 -19.25 0.87
N GLU A 125 -12.38 -20.40 1.52
CA GLU A 125 -11.92 -21.69 1.00
C GLU A 125 -12.62 -22.05 -0.31
N ARG A 126 -13.90 -21.71 -0.47
CA ARG A 126 -14.68 -21.92 -1.70
C ARG A 126 -14.16 -21.07 -2.88
N ASN A 127 -13.50 -19.98 -2.58
CA ASN A 127 -12.99 -19.01 -3.56
C ASN A 127 -11.47 -19.07 -3.73
N MET A 128 -10.78 -20.06 -3.16
CA MET A 128 -9.35 -20.23 -3.36
C MET A 128 -9.00 -20.84 -4.72
N ALA A 129 -7.84 -20.47 -5.22
CA ALA A 129 -7.20 -21.06 -6.38
C ALA A 129 -5.71 -21.31 -6.11
N PRO A 130 -5.14 -22.42 -6.62
CA PRO A 130 -3.71 -22.66 -6.49
C PRO A 130 -2.92 -21.79 -7.46
N VAL A 131 -1.87 -21.15 -6.96
CA VAL A 131 -0.84 -20.48 -7.76
C VAL A 131 0.47 -21.22 -7.55
N ARG A 132 1.11 -21.69 -8.62
CA ARG A 132 2.44 -22.29 -8.55
C ARG A 132 3.46 -21.18 -8.37
N TRP A 133 3.97 -21.06 -7.14
CA TRP A 133 4.91 -19.98 -6.79
C TRP A 133 6.32 -20.30 -7.28
N LEU A 134 6.93 -19.37 -8.01
CA LEU A 134 8.26 -19.48 -8.62
C LEU A 134 8.46 -20.84 -9.30
N PRO A 135 7.73 -21.11 -10.40
CA PRO A 135 7.62 -22.47 -10.99
C PRO A 135 8.96 -23.09 -11.39
N ARG A 136 9.96 -22.27 -11.74
CA ARG A 136 11.31 -22.72 -12.14
C ARG A 136 12.26 -22.86 -10.96
N THR A 137 11.99 -22.13 -9.84
CA THR A 137 12.92 -22.03 -8.69
C THR A 137 12.44 -22.84 -7.48
N TRP A 138 11.17 -22.71 -7.11
CA TRP A 138 10.58 -23.35 -5.91
C TRP A 138 9.43 -24.29 -6.25
N GLY A 139 8.53 -23.88 -7.11
CA GLY A 139 7.51 -24.70 -7.76
C GLY A 139 6.38 -25.23 -6.87
N LYS A 140 6.28 -24.82 -5.60
CA LYS A 140 5.21 -25.29 -4.71
C LYS A 140 3.93 -24.46 -4.90
N PRO A 141 2.73 -25.07 -4.80
CA PRO A 141 1.49 -24.35 -4.88
C PRO A 141 1.23 -23.56 -3.59
N VAL A 142 0.67 -22.36 -3.77
CA VAL A 142 0.11 -21.53 -2.69
C VAL A 142 -1.37 -21.30 -2.96
N GLN A 143 -2.20 -21.31 -1.93
CA GLN A 143 -3.64 -21.10 -2.05
C GLN A 143 -3.96 -19.62 -1.81
N VAL A 144 -4.60 -18.96 -2.78
CA VAL A 144 -4.94 -17.55 -2.75
C VAL A 144 -6.34 -17.33 -3.29
N THR A 145 -7.02 -16.28 -2.88
CA THR A 145 -8.37 -15.99 -3.40
C THR A 145 -8.36 -15.70 -4.92
N ARG A 146 -9.38 -16.18 -5.63
CA ARG A 146 -9.63 -15.82 -7.03
C ARG A 146 -10.43 -14.51 -7.16
N VAL A 147 -11.06 -14.05 -6.08
CA VAL A 147 -11.88 -12.83 -6.09
C VAL A 147 -11.01 -11.65 -6.55
N ASN A 148 -11.56 -10.79 -7.39
CA ASN A 148 -10.90 -9.65 -8.02
C ASN A 148 -9.62 -10.00 -8.81
N GLY A 149 -9.50 -11.22 -9.30
CA GLY A 149 -8.33 -11.66 -10.07
C GLY A 149 -7.02 -11.73 -9.27
N VAL A 150 -7.10 -11.86 -7.93
CA VAL A 150 -5.88 -11.88 -7.08
C VAL A 150 -4.96 -13.05 -7.44
N ALA A 151 -5.51 -14.23 -7.73
CA ALA A 151 -4.72 -15.40 -8.13
C ALA A 151 -3.93 -15.16 -9.42
N GLU A 152 -4.56 -14.55 -10.43
CA GLU A 152 -3.94 -14.21 -11.72
C GLU A 152 -2.86 -13.13 -11.53
N LYS A 153 -3.11 -12.15 -10.66
CA LYS A 153 -2.13 -11.10 -10.33
C LYS A 153 -0.93 -11.70 -9.61
N LEU A 154 -1.15 -12.55 -8.60
CA LEU A 154 -0.07 -13.21 -7.88
C LEU A 154 0.73 -14.16 -8.77
N LYS A 155 0.06 -14.83 -9.73
CA LYS A 155 0.77 -15.63 -10.74
C LYS A 155 1.73 -14.78 -11.57
N ARG A 156 1.30 -13.61 -12.03
CA ARG A 156 2.17 -12.68 -12.80
C ARG A 156 3.35 -12.20 -11.95
N VAL A 157 3.11 -11.85 -10.68
CA VAL A 157 4.19 -11.54 -9.73
C VAL A 157 5.19 -12.68 -9.64
N SER A 158 4.70 -13.90 -9.47
CA SER A 158 5.54 -15.12 -9.40
C SER A 158 6.39 -15.31 -10.66
N ASP A 159 5.80 -15.18 -11.84
CA ASP A 159 6.48 -15.37 -13.12
C ASP A 159 7.59 -14.31 -13.31
N GLU A 160 7.34 -13.04 -12.95
CA GLU A 160 8.32 -11.96 -13.06
C GLU A 160 9.45 -12.08 -12.03
N ILE A 161 9.16 -12.49 -10.81
CA ILE A 161 10.21 -12.74 -9.80
C ILE A 161 11.08 -13.95 -10.18
N ASP A 162 10.49 -14.99 -10.76
CA ASP A 162 11.18 -16.24 -11.05
C ASP A 162 12.31 -16.08 -12.09
N VAL A 163 12.31 -15.00 -12.87
CA VAL A 163 13.37 -14.68 -13.83
C VAL A 163 14.43 -13.73 -13.29
N LEU A 164 14.25 -13.18 -12.07
CA LEU A 164 15.25 -12.32 -11.44
C LEU A 164 16.54 -13.09 -11.07
N PRO A 165 17.66 -12.39 -10.88
CA PRO A 165 18.88 -12.98 -10.37
C PRO A 165 18.66 -13.78 -9.06
N ALA A 166 19.37 -14.88 -8.88
CA ALA A 166 19.20 -15.78 -7.74
C ALA A 166 19.33 -15.08 -6.37
N ALA A 167 20.23 -14.11 -6.25
CA ALA A 167 20.43 -13.33 -5.03
C ALA A 167 19.19 -12.50 -4.65
N ILE A 168 18.46 -11.96 -5.63
CA ILE A 168 17.25 -11.17 -5.41
C ILE A 168 16.07 -12.10 -5.09
N LYS A 169 15.82 -13.09 -5.94
CA LYS A 169 14.66 -13.97 -5.77
C LYS A 169 14.75 -14.88 -4.53
N ALA A 170 15.92 -15.04 -3.92
CA ALA A 170 16.06 -15.75 -2.65
C ALA A 170 15.22 -15.13 -1.51
N ALA A 171 14.88 -13.84 -1.59
CA ALA A 171 13.98 -13.21 -0.64
C ALA A 171 12.50 -13.61 -0.82
N ALA A 172 12.14 -14.18 -1.96
CA ALA A 172 10.75 -14.55 -2.27
C ALA A 172 10.39 -16.00 -1.89
N TYR A 173 11.34 -16.82 -1.42
CA TYR A 173 11.06 -18.21 -1.00
C TYR A 173 12.07 -18.71 0.06
N PRO A 174 11.68 -19.71 0.89
CA PRO A 174 10.32 -20.21 1.02
C PRO A 174 9.37 -19.11 1.53
N ILE A 175 8.08 -19.16 1.18
CA ILE A 175 7.09 -18.23 1.73
C ILE A 175 6.76 -18.61 3.17
N ALA A 176 6.35 -17.62 3.98
CA ALA A 176 5.89 -17.82 5.35
C ALA A 176 4.39 -18.18 5.40
N GLY A 177 3.58 -17.64 4.48
CA GLY A 177 2.17 -17.98 4.41
C GLY A 177 1.36 -17.13 3.45
N VAL A 178 0.13 -17.60 3.15
CA VAL A 178 -0.87 -16.86 2.37
C VAL A 178 -2.18 -16.79 3.16
N PHE A 179 -2.86 -17.93 3.37
CA PHE A 179 -4.13 -17.97 4.07
C PHE A 179 -3.96 -18.33 5.55
N SER A 180 -4.59 -17.54 6.40
CA SER A 180 -4.70 -17.80 7.83
C SER A 180 -5.92 -17.09 8.39
N CYS A 181 -6.94 -17.87 8.80
CA CYS A 181 -8.15 -17.33 9.42
C CYS A 181 -7.86 -16.86 10.86
N ARG A 182 -7.18 -15.72 10.97
CA ARG A 182 -6.79 -15.13 12.25
C ARG A 182 -7.06 -13.62 12.29
N ALA A 183 -7.27 -13.12 13.50
CA ALA A 183 -7.24 -11.68 13.74
C ALA A 183 -5.80 -11.16 13.80
N VAL A 184 -5.63 -9.90 13.46
CA VAL A 184 -4.40 -9.14 13.73
C VAL A 184 -4.26 -9.01 15.24
N LYS A 185 -3.08 -9.31 15.77
CA LYS A 185 -2.77 -9.16 17.18
C LYS A 185 -3.11 -7.73 17.63
N ASP A 186 -3.68 -7.61 18.80
CA ASP A 186 -4.02 -6.36 19.47
C ASP A 186 -5.17 -5.52 18.84
N THR A 187 -5.71 -5.90 17.68
CA THR A 187 -6.84 -5.19 17.05
C THR A 187 -8.14 -6.00 17.01
N GLY A 188 -8.07 -7.31 17.18
CA GLY A 188 -9.22 -8.22 17.04
C GLY A 188 -9.79 -8.34 15.62
N ARG A 189 -9.22 -7.63 14.63
CA ARG A 189 -9.72 -7.53 13.25
C ARG A 189 -9.09 -8.59 12.34
N PRO A 190 -9.81 -9.05 11.29
CA PRO A 190 -9.25 -9.99 10.34
C PRO A 190 -7.97 -9.43 9.69
N SER A 191 -6.93 -10.25 9.63
CA SER A 191 -5.77 -9.99 8.80
C SER A 191 -6.17 -10.10 7.31
N MET A 192 -5.44 -9.45 6.38
CA MET A 192 -5.64 -9.68 4.94
C MET A 192 -5.33 -11.14 4.55
N HIS A 193 -4.55 -11.85 5.33
CA HIS A 193 -4.41 -13.31 5.21
C HIS A 193 -5.72 -14.06 5.47
N ALA A 194 -6.64 -13.54 6.29
CA ALA A 194 -7.94 -14.14 6.52
C ALA A 194 -8.86 -14.07 5.29
N TYR A 195 -8.53 -13.21 4.32
CA TYR A 195 -9.18 -13.10 3.02
C TYR A 195 -8.43 -13.83 1.90
N ALA A 196 -7.31 -14.49 2.21
CA ALA A 196 -6.38 -15.07 1.23
C ALA A 196 -5.92 -14.07 0.14
N ALA A 197 -5.87 -12.77 0.49
CA ALA A 197 -5.50 -11.66 -0.38
C ALA A 197 -4.14 -11.03 0.00
N ALA A 198 -3.32 -11.76 0.77
CA ALA A 198 -1.98 -11.38 1.18
C ALA A 198 -1.02 -12.57 1.10
N ILE A 199 0.28 -12.27 1.00
CA ILE A 199 1.37 -13.24 1.04
C ILE A 199 2.51 -12.70 1.89
N ASP A 200 3.05 -13.55 2.76
CA ASP A 200 4.30 -13.32 3.50
C ASP A 200 5.43 -14.10 2.84
N LEU A 201 6.49 -13.39 2.44
CA LEU A 201 7.66 -13.95 1.81
C LEU A 201 8.65 -14.53 2.83
N ASN A 202 9.91 -14.74 2.43
CA ASN A 202 10.95 -15.42 3.22
C ASN A 202 11.29 -14.66 4.51
N LEU A 203 10.98 -15.25 5.67
CA LEU A 203 11.27 -14.66 6.99
C LEU A 203 12.77 -14.42 7.24
N LYS A 204 13.64 -15.24 6.67
CA LYS A 204 15.09 -15.12 6.89
C LYS A 204 15.68 -13.83 6.32
N THR A 205 15.03 -13.26 5.32
CA THR A 205 15.44 -12.01 4.64
C THR A 205 14.53 -10.85 4.95
N SER A 206 13.64 -11.02 5.90
CA SER A 206 12.63 -10.01 6.28
C SER A 206 12.90 -9.43 7.66
N ASP A 207 12.27 -8.29 7.91
CA ASP A 207 12.30 -7.57 9.17
C ASP A 207 10.86 -7.23 9.59
N TYR A 208 10.58 -7.37 10.89
CA TYR A 208 9.28 -7.09 11.47
C TYR A 208 9.45 -6.23 12.72
N TRP A 209 8.65 -5.17 12.83
CA TRP A 209 8.80 -4.19 13.90
C TRP A 209 8.76 -4.80 15.31
N LEU A 210 7.92 -5.82 15.57
CA LEU A 210 7.83 -6.50 16.87
C LEU A 210 9.06 -7.35 17.20
N TRP A 211 9.94 -7.65 16.25
CA TRP A 211 11.19 -8.34 16.52
C TRP A 211 12.25 -7.39 17.09
N GLN A 212 12.01 -6.09 17.00
CA GLN A 212 12.92 -5.10 17.58
C GLN A 212 12.66 -4.97 19.09
N LYS A 213 13.72 -5.17 19.87
CA LYS A 213 13.69 -4.84 21.29
C LYS A 213 14.00 -3.35 21.40
N THR A 214 12.98 -2.52 21.53
CA THR A 214 13.16 -1.08 21.78
C THR A 214 12.92 -0.79 23.25
N ALA A 215 13.73 0.11 23.83
CA ALA A 215 13.42 0.68 25.14
C ALA A 215 12.14 1.52 25.06
N LYS A 216 11.40 1.61 26.17
CA LYS A 216 10.21 2.48 26.22
C LYS A 216 10.61 3.92 25.89
N GLY A 217 10.01 4.51 24.84
CA GLY A 217 10.24 5.90 24.44
C GLY A 217 11.16 6.09 23.24
N ASP A 218 11.96 5.11 22.89
CA ASP A 218 12.79 5.13 21.68
C ASP A 218 11.95 4.65 20.50
N GLY A 219 11.63 5.43 19.53
CA GLY A 219 10.84 5.03 18.36
C GLY A 219 11.24 3.66 17.77
N ILE A 220 10.49 3.14 16.83
CA ILE A 220 10.79 1.85 16.17
C ILE A 220 11.91 2.07 15.14
N PRO A 221 13.12 1.52 15.32
CA PRO A 221 14.19 1.66 14.33
C PRO A 221 13.80 0.90 13.05
N TYR A 222 13.70 1.62 11.94
CA TYR A 222 13.33 1.04 10.65
C TYR A 222 14.45 0.12 10.13
N ARG A 223 14.04 -1.07 9.69
CA ARG A 223 14.92 -2.04 9.04
C ARG A 223 14.25 -2.65 7.82
N ASN A 224 15.03 -2.84 6.77
CA ASN A 224 14.56 -3.47 5.54
C ASN A 224 15.69 -4.20 4.82
N ARG A 225 15.45 -5.46 4.48
CA ARG A 225 16.31 -6.30 3.63
C ARG A 225 15.57 -6.82 2.40
N MET A 226 14.31 -6.44 2.20
CA MET A 226 13.54 -6.82 1.02
C MET A 226 14.10 -6.10 -0.22
N PRO A 227 14.49 -6.81 -1.30
CA PRO A 227 14.94 -6.18 -2.54
C PRO A 227 13.84 -5.31 -3.15
N GLN A 228 14.21 -4.10 -3.60
CA GLN A 228 13.27 -3.15 -4.19
C GLN A 228 12.61 -3.69 -5.47
N GLU A 229 13.33 -4.48 -6.25
CA GLU A 229 12.83 -5.10 -7.48
C GLU A 229 11.62 -6.01 -7.21
N ILE A 230 11.61 -6.71 -6.08
CA ILE A 230 10.45 -7.51 -5.64
C ILE A 230 9.28 -6.60 -5.29
N VAL A 231 9.52 -5.53 -4.54
CA VAL A 231 8.49 -4.55 -4.18
C VAL A 231 7.86 -3.93 -5.43
N ASP A 232 8.69 -3.51 -6.39
CA ASP A 232 8.23 -2.88 -7.64
C ASP A 232 7.35 -3.82 -8.48
N ILE A 233 7.69 -5.12 -8.54
CA ILE A 233 6.88 -6.13 -9.21
C ILE A 233 5.53 -6.31 -8.52
N PHE A 234 5.49 -6.40 -7.20
CA PHE A 234 4.23 -6.50 -6.45
C PHE A 234 3.35 -5.27 -6.65
N GLU A 235 3.91 -4.06 -6.54
CA GLU A 235 3.19 -2.80 -6.75
C GLU A 235 2.62 -2.68 -8.18
N LYS A 236 3.38 -3.11 -9.19
CA LYS A 236 2.93 -3.18 -10.59
C LYS A 236 1.66 -4.02 -10.74
N HIS A 237 1.51 -5.05 -9.94
CA HIS A 237 0.38 -5.98 -9.99
C HIS A 237 -0.72 -5.73 -8.95
N GLY A 238 -0.70 -4.58 -8.28
CA GLY A 238 -1.78 -4.14 -7.39
C GLY A 238 -1.62 -4.52 -5.93
N PHE A 239 -0.44 -4.98 -5.52
CA PHE A 239 -0.15 -5.30 -4.12
C PHE A 239 0.63 -4.16 -3.47
N ILE A 240 0.20 -3.73 -2.29
CA ILE A 240 0.99 -2.84 -1.43
C ILE A 240 1.93 -3.66 -0.54
N TRP A 241 2.98 -3.03 -0.04
CA TRP A 241 4.02 -3.65 0.76
C TRP A 241 4.03 -3.11 2.20
N GLY A 242 4.02 -4.01 3.19
CA GLY A 242 4.06 -3.66 4.61
C GLY A 242 5.37 -3.04 5.11
N GLY A 243 6.43 -3.09 4.29
CA GLY A 243 7.68 -2.37 4.59
C GLY A 243 7.56 -0.84 4.51
N LYS A 244 6.45 -0.31 4.00
CA LYS A 244 6.15 1.14 3.94
C LYS A 244 5.34 1.65 5.13
N TRP A 245 5.22 0.85 6.17
CA TRP A 245 4.56 1.21 7.41
C TRP A 245 5.57 1.59 8.48
N TYR A 246 5.21 2.48 9.40
CA TYR A 246 5.97 2.72 10.61
C TYR A 246 6.09 1.43 11.44
N HIS A 247 4.97 0.70 11.58
CA HIS A 247 4.93 -0.65 12.14
C HIS A 247 5.24 -1.66 11.04
N TYR A 248 6.45 -1.58 10.47
CA TYR A 248 6.84 -2.30 9.27
C TYR A 248 6.75 -3.81 9.40
N ASP A 249 6.34 -4.43 8.31
CA ASP A 249 6.26 -5.87 8.09
C ASP A 249 6.79 -6.16 6.69
N THR A 250 8.12 -6.36 6.58
CA THR A 250 8.78 -6.38 5.27
C THR A 250 8.56 -7.66 4.48
N MET A 251 8.03 -8.73 5.11
CA MET A 251 7.61 -9.94 4.39
C MET A 251 6.23 -9.79 3.75
N HIS A 252 5.40 -8.89 4.25
CA HIS A 252 3.98 -8.79 3.98
C HIS A 252 3.65 -7.98 2.73
N PHE A 253 2.89 -8.60 1.82
CA PHE A 253 2.29 -7.96 0.64
C PHE A 253 0.79 -8.25 0.63
N GLU A 254 -0.06 -7.22 0.40
CA GLU A 254 -1.51 -7.38 0.35
C GLU A 254 -2.12 -6.69 -0.88
N TYR A 255 -3.15 -7.30 -1.48
CA TYR A 255 -3.78 -6.79 -2.69
C TYR A 255 -4.67 -5.58 -2.37
N ARG A 256 -4.24 -4.40 -2.79
CA ARG A 256 -4.88 -3.09 -2.55
C ARG A 256 -4.67 -2.16 -3.76
N PRO A 257 -5.21 -2.53 -4.94
CA PRO A 257 -4.96 -1.78 -6.18
C PRO A 257 -5.48 -0.34 -6.15
N GLU A 258 -6.53 -0.05 -5.37
CA GLU A 258 -7.11 1.28 -5.21
C GLU A 258 -6.11 2.29 -4.63
N LEU A 259 -5.28 1.87 -3.68
CA LEU A 259 -4.28 2.74 -3.05
C LEU A 259 -3.15 3.10 -4.04
N LEU A 260 -2.78 2.16 -4.88
CA LEU A 260 -1.77 2.37 -5.92
C LEU A 260 -2.27 3.26 -7.06
N LYS A 261 -3.56 3.18 -7.40
CA LYS A 261 -4.17 4.07 -8.41
C LYS A 261 -4.18 5.53 -7.96
N VAL A 262 -4.59 5.79 -6.72
CA VAL A 262 -4.57 7.14 -6.13
C VAL A 262 -3.16 7.71 -6.11
N SER A 263 -2.15 6.92 -5.77
CA SER A 263 -0.76 7.34 -5.76
C SER A 263 -0.24 7.67 -7.15
N GLY A 264 -0.52 6.82 -8.15
CA GLY A 264 -0.09 7.02 -9.53
C GLY A 264 -0.73 8.24 -10.20
N ALA A 265 -2.00 8.52 -9.94
CA ALA A 265 -2.69 9.69 -10.47
C ALA A 265 -2.06 11.01 -9.98
N ALA A 266 -1.66 11.06 -8.72
CA ALA A 266 -1.01 12.25 -8.17
C ALA A 266 0.44 12.44 -8.67
N GLU A 267 1.18 11.36 -8.94
CA GLU A 267 2.51 11.44 -9.56
C GLU A 267 2.42 11.91 -11.02
N ALA A 268 1.45 11.40 -11.79
CA ALA A 268 1.20 11.84 -13.16
C ALA A 268 0.81 13.33 -13.23
N SER A 269 -0.02 13.79 -12.29
CA SER A 269 -0.42 15.22 -12.23
C SER A 269 0.72 16.14 -11.74
N ALA A 270 1.66 15.65 -10.95
CA ALA A 270 2.88 16.39 -10.59
C ALA A 270 3.86 16.45 -11.76
N GLY A 271 4.05 15.35 -12.49
CA GLY A 271 4.94 15.28 -13.66
C GLY A 271 4.44 16.12 -14.85
N ALA A 272 3.13 16.16 -15.10
CA ALA A 272 2.53 16.96 -16.18
C ALA A 272 2.68 18.48 -15.98
N ARG A 273 2.93 18.96 -14.76
CA ARG A 273 3.13 20.37 -14.40
C ARG A 273 4.60 20.80 -14.41
N THR A 274 5.53 19.88 -14.63
CA THR A 274 6.99 20.15 -14.72
C THR A 274 7.54 20.01 -16.15
N GLY A 275 6.70 19.80 -17.14
CA GLY A 275 7.06 19.82 -18.55
C GLY A 275 7.41 21.24 -19.03
N PRO A 276 8.32 21.38 -20.01
CA PRO A 276 8.96 22.64 -20.42
C PRO A 276 7.99 23.70 -20.91
#